data_b2167e003d2b13b952f8add35f884b18
#
_entry.id   b2167e003d2b13b952f8add35f884b18
#
_cell.length_a   1.000
_cell.length_b   1.000
_cell.length_c   1.000
_cell.angle_alpha   90.00
_cell.angle_beta   90.00
_cell.angle_gamma   90.00
#
_symmetry.space_group_name_H-M   'P 1'
#
loop_
_entity.id
_entity.type
_entity.pdbx_description
1 polymer ?
#
loop_
_entity_poly.entity_id
_entity_poly.type
_entity_poly.pdbx_seq_one_letter_code
_entity_poly.pdbx_strand_id
1 'polypeptide(L)'
;KKKSLLEAIETALATGVTVINLEESDLYKLPKYYEKDEAVQNALAAANKYASSNITYDFSYTTETVDYNLIKDWVDISKDFEVTLDDSKVGDYVEELGSKYNTMGASRDFTTSYGEKINAYGGNYGWKIYFDKEKEKLLKNLENGKTVTREPEYSYTAVCRNSARDDIGDSYVEISISNQE
;
A
#
# COMPACT_ATOMS: atom_id res chain seq x y z
N LYS A 1 -22.26 22.58 -32.47
CA LYS A 1 -23.17 22.86 -31.33
C LYS A 1 -23.19 24.36 -30.91
N LYS A 2 -22.09 25.13 -31.00
CA LYS A 2 -22.12 26.58 -30.67
C LYS A 2 -23.06 27.39 -31.57
N LYS A 3 -23.10 27.08 -32.88
CA LYS A 3 -23.98 27.71 -33.83
C LYS A 3 -25.45 27.39 -33.54
N SER A 4 -25.75 26.13 -33.24
CA SER A 4 -27.09 25.66 -32.90
C SER A 4 -27.62 26.31 -31.60
N LEU A 5 -26.75 26.57 -30.64
CA LEU A 5 -27.12 27.25 -29.39
C LEU A 5 -27.49 28.73 -29.66
N LEU A 6 -26.73 29.43 -30.52
CA LEU A 6 -27.04 30.81 -30.88
C LEU A 6 -28.39 30.89 -31.62
N GLU A 7 -28.63 30.01 -32.58
CA GLU A 7 -29.90 29.93 -33.29
C GLU A 7 -31.10 29.64 -32.36
N ALA A 8 -30.90 28.80 -31.35
CA ALA A 8 -31.93 28.52 -30.34
C ALA A 8 -32.20 29.73 -29.44
N ILE A 9 -31.17 30.49 -29.06
CA ILE A 9 -31.31 31.73 -28.28
C ILE A 9 -32.05 32.79 -29.12
N GLU A 10 -31.66 33.00 -30.38
CA GLU A 10 -32.31 33.96 -31.28
C GLU A 10 -33.79 33.60 -31.47
N THR A 11 -34.10 32.32 -31.63
CA THR A 11 -35.49 31.84 -31.75
C THR A 11 -36.28 32.09 -30.47
N ALA A 12 -35.70 31.78 -29.32
CA ALA A 12 -36.35 32.01 -28.02
C ALA A 12 -36.66 33.50 -27.79
N LEU A 13 -35.72 34.36 -28.13
CA LEU A 13 -35.92 35.82 -28.05
C LEU A 13 -37.03 36.30 -28.97
N ALA A 14 -37.06 35.78 -30.20
CA ALA A 14 -38.09 36.19 -31.19
C ALA A 14 -39.48 35.67 -30.78
N THR A 15 -39.59 34.56 -30.07
CA THR A 15 -40.87 33.94 -29.67
C THR A 15 -41.27 34.23 -28.23
N GLY A 16 -40.47 35.00 -27.48
CA GLY A 16 -40.75 35.35 -26.08
C GLY A 16 -40.56 34.18 -25.09
N VAL A 17 -39.90 33.11 -25.50
CA VAL A 17 -39.55 32.00 -24.62
C VAL A 17 -38.43 32.44 -23.66
N THR A 18 -38.67 32.33 -22.37
CA THR A 18 -37.74 32.80 -21.31
C THR A 18 -36.83 31.74 -20.76
N VAL A 19 -37.06 30.45 -21.05
CA VAL A 19 -36.27 29.31 -20.58
C VAL A 19 -36.02 28.35 -21.73
N ILE A 20 -34.79 28.01 -21.98
CA ILE A 20 -34.38 26.98 -22.93
C ILE A 20 -33.82 25.79 -22.15
N ASN A 21 -34.44 24.61 -22.29
CA ASN A 21 -33.90 23.39 -21.74
C ASN A 21 -32.80 22.83 -22.68
N LEU A 22 -31.54 22.93 -22.27
CA LEU A 22 -30.43 22.54 -23.12
C LEU A 22 -30.32 21.02 -23.30
N GLU A 23 -30.80 20.23 -22.34
CA GLU A 23 -30.83 18.76 -22.44
C GLU A 23 -31.83 18.28 -23.48
N GLU A 24 -33.05 18.75 -23.40
CA GLU A 24 -34.10 18.37 -24.33
C GLU A 24 -33.83 18.88 -25.77
N SER A 25 -33.06 19.96 -25.89
CA SER A 25 -32.79 20.59 -27.20
C SER A 25 -31.53 20.05 -27.89
N ASP A 26 -30.80 19.07 -27.31
CA ASP A 26 -29.52 18.53 -27.82
C ASP A 26 -28.47 19.62 -28.16
N LEU A 27 -28.50 20.73 -27.45
CA LEU A 27 -27.65 21.91 -27.72
C LEU A 27 -26.24 21.80 -27.17
N TYR A 28 -25.98 20.86 -26.26
CA TYR A 28 -24.67 20.58 -25.76
C TYR A 28 -24.33 19.07 -25.77
N LYS A 29 -23.07 18.76 -25.63
CA LYS A 29 -22.61 17.37 -25.59
C LYS A 29 -22.89 16.81 -24.19
N LEU A 30 -23.78 15.83 -24.11
CA LEU A 30 -24.04 15.10 -22.87
C LEU A 30 -22.79 14.38 -22.40
N PRO A 31 -22.59 14.26 -21.08
CA PRO A 31 -21.54 13.42 -20.53
C PRO A 31 -21.74 11.97 -20.96
N LYS A 32 -20.66 11.24 -21.16
CA LYS A 32 -20.70 9.81 -21.54
C LYS A 32 -21.21 8.94 -20.38
N TYR A 33 -20.98 9.39 -19.16
CA TYR A 33 -21.31 8.69 -17.93
C TYR A 33 -21.93 9.63 -16.93
N TYR A 34 -22.85 9.13 -16.15
CA TYR A 34 -23.51 9.82 -15.05
C TYR A 34 -23.16 9.17 -13.71
N GLU A 35 -23.30 9.92 -12.63
CA GLU A 35 -23.04 9.43 -11.27
C GLU A 35 -23.78 8.13 -10.94
N LYS A 36 -25.01 7.98 -11.45
CA LYS A 36 -25.88 6.82 -11.18
C LYS A 36 -25.65 5.62 -12.10
N ASP A 37 -24.74 5.74 -13.06
CA ASP A 37 -24.44 4.62 -13.96
C ASP A 37 -23.83 3.47 -13.15
N GLU A 38 -24.25 2.26 -13.44
CA GLU A 38 -23.84 1.05 -12.73
C GLU A 38 -22.32 0.88 -12.76
N ALA A 39 -21.66 1.16 -13.88
CA ALA A 39 -20.22 1.09 -14.02
C ALA A 39 -19.50 2.05 -13.05
N VAL A 40 -20.03 3.27 -12.90
CA VAL A 40 -19.47 4.28 -11.97
C VAL A 40 -19.65 3.82 -10.52
N GLN A 41 -20.84 3.32 -10.17
CA GLN A 41 -21.14 2.85 -8.82
C GLN A 41 -20.32 1.61 -8.45
N ASN A 42 -20.13 0.67 -9.36
CA ASN A 42 -19.30 -0.51 -9.16
C ASN A 42 -17.83 -0.14 -8.96
N ALA A 43 -17.31 0.80 -9.75
CA ALA A 43 -15.93 1.31 -9.57
C ALA A 43 -15.75 2.01 -8.21
N LEU A 44 -16.72 2.83 -7.82
CA LEU A 44 -16.70 3.49 -6.51
C LEU A 44 -16.71 2.46 -5.37
N ALA A 45 -17.56 1.43 -5.45
CA ALA A 45 -17.62 0.37 -4.46
C ALA A 45 -16.30 -0.41 -4.38
N ALA A 46 -15.69 -0.74 -5.53
CA ALA A 46 -14.41 -1.44 -5.59
C ALA A 46 -13.26 -0.58 -5.02
N ALA A 47 -13.16 0.69 -5.41
CA ALA A 47 -12.15 1.61 -4.88
C ALA A 47 -12.30 1.80 -3.36
N ASN A 48 -13.53 1.97 -2.86
CA ASN A 48 -13.80 2.09 -1.44
C ASN A 48 -13.44 0.81 -0.67
N LYS A 49 -13.60 -0.36 -1.27
CA LYS A 49 -13.20 -1.62 -0.66
C LYS A 49 -11.70 -1.69 -0.41
N TYR A 50 -10.87 -1.31 -1.39
CA TYR A 50 -9.42 -1.17 -1.19
C TYR A 50 -9.11 -0.13 -0.13
N ALA A 51 -9.68 1.06 -0.25
CA ALA A 51 -9.45 2.19 0.63
C ALA A 51 -9.86 1.95 2.09
N SER A 52 -10.78 1.02 2.35
CA SER A 52 -11.20 0.62 3.70
C SER A 52 -10.23 -0.33 4.40
N SER A 53 -9.23 -0.85 3.68
CA SER A 53 -8.24 -1.75 4.26
C SER A 53 -7.34 -1.01 5.25
N ASN A 54 -6.96 -1.70 6.33
CA ASN A 54 -6.00 -1.20 7.30
C ASN A 54 -5.15 -2.37 7.79
N ILE A 55 -3.90 -2.43 7.36
CA ILE A 55 -2.99 -3.52 7.70
C ILE A 55 -1.88 -2.95 8.58
N THR A 56 -1.83 -3.38 9.83
CA THR A 56 -0.77 -3.02 10.76
C THR A 56 0.24 -4.15 10.85
N TYR A 57 1.46 -3.89 10.45
CA TYR A 57 2.60 -4.77 10.65
C TYR A 57 3.12 -4.60 12.06
N ASP A 58 3.20 -5.69 12.80
CA ASP A 58 3.76 -5.73 14.15
C ASP A 58 5.15 -6.38 14.11
N PHE A 59 6.16 -5.58 14.43
CA PHE A 59 7.55 -6.03 14.52
C PHE A 59 7.98 -6.28 15.98
N SER A 60 7.03 -6.36 16.91
CA SER A 60 7.22 -6.48 18.38
C SER A 60 7.76 -5.22 19.06
N TYR A 61 8.75 -4.56 18.49
CA TYR A 61 9.37 -3.32 19.02
C TYR A 61 8.84 -2.05 18.32
N THR A 62 8.18 -2.19 17.20
CA THR A 62 7.55 -1.09 16.44
C THR A 62 6.44 -1.62 15.54
N THR A 63 5.63 -0.71 15.04
CA THR A 63 4.56 -1.04 14.08
C THR A 63 4.66 -0.16 12.84
N GLU A 64 4.20 -0.68 11.72
CA GLU A 64 4.04 0.05 10.45
C GLU A 64 2.63 -0.18 9.92
N THR A 65 1.96 0.85 9.42
CA THR A 65 0.56 0.73 9.01
C THR A 65 0.37 1.11 7.54
N VAL A 66 -0.25 0.21 6.81
CA VAL A 66 -0.77 0.47 5.46
C VAL A 66 -2.23 0.89 5.62
N ASP A 67 -2.48 2.17 5.43
CA ASP A 67 -3.80 2.78 5.54
C ASP A 67 -4.23 3.46 4.24
N TYR A 68 -5.36 4.15 4.29
CA TYR A 68 -5.90 4.93 3.17
C TYR A 68 -4.86 5.87 2.51
N ASN A 69 -3.94 6.47 3.30
CA ASN A 69 -3.00 7.45 2.76
C ASN A 69 -2.00 6.84 1.78
N LEU A 70 -1.63 5.58 1.98
CA LEU A 70 -0.81 4.80 1.06
C LEU A 70 -1.66 4.16 -0.05
N ILE A 71 -2.76 3.53 0.33
CA ILE A 71 -3.59 2.73 -0.58
C ILE A 71 -4.16 3.56 -1.71
N LYS A 72 -4.58 4.82 -1.45
CA LYS A 72 -5.13 5.73 -2.47
C LYS A 72 -4.18 5.94 -3.66
N ASP A 73 -2.86 5.89 -3.41
CA ASP A 73 -1.84 6.09 -4.44
C ASP A 73 -1.53 4.80 -5.21
N TRP A 74 -2.01 3.65 -4.72
CA TRP A 74 -1.86 2.33 -5.34
C TRP A 74 -3.07 1.91 -6.19
N VAL A 75 -4.20 2.60 -6.02
CA VAL A 75 -5.43 2.29 -6.76
C VAL A 75 -5.46 3.05 -8.07
N ASP A 76 -5.55 2.33 -9.18
CA ASP A 76 -5.75 2.87 -10.50
C ASP A 76 -7.19 2.64 -10.98
N ILE A 77 -7.78 3.65 -11.62
CA ILE A 77 -9.11 3.57 -12.22
C ILE A 77 -8.98 3.89 -13.70
N SER A 78 -9.30 2.92 -14.53
CA SER A 78 -9.27 3.08 -15.99
C SER A 78 -10.39 3.98 -16.50
N LYS A 79 -10.31 4.40 -17.79
CA LYS A 79 -11.35 5.19 -18.44
C LYS A 79 -12.68 4.46 -18.59
N ASP A 80 -12.68 3.14 -18.47
CA ASP A 80 -13.84 2.27 -18.54
C ASP A 80 -14.29 1.79 -17.15
N PHE A 81 -13.82 2.48 -16.09
CA PHE A 81 -14.11 2.22 -14.67
C PHE A 81 -13.66 0.86 -14.14
N GLU A 82 -12.64 0.26 -14.76
CA GLU A 82 -11.97 -0.88 -14.17
C GLU A 82 -11.03 -0.38 -13.06
N VAL A 83 -11.17 -0.93 -11.86
CA VAL A 83 -10.40 -0.57 -10.67
C VAL A 83 -9.40 -1.67 -10.38
N THR A 84 -8.13 -1.32 -10.36
CA THR A 84 -7.01 -2.25 -10.13
C THR A 84 -6.05 -1.69 -9.10
N LEU A 85 -5.28 -2.57 -8.46
CA LEU A 85 -4.12 -2.19 -7.65
C LEU A 85 -2.86 -2.19 -8.53
N ASP A 86 -2.04 -1.17 -8.38
CA ASP A 86 -0.70 -1.13 -8.97
C ASP A 86 0.23 -2.10 -8.24
N ASP A 87 0.39 -3.26 -8.84
CA ASP A 87 1.22 -4.37 -8.32
C ASP A 87 2.68 -3.97 -8.10
N SER A 88 3.19 -3.02 -8.89
CA SER A 88 4.56 -2.51 -8.77
C SER A 88 4.73 -1.68 -7.49
N LYS A 89 3.81 -0.73 -7.24
CA LYS A 89 3.85 0.11 -6.03
C LYS A 89 3.69 -0.69 -4.74
N VAL A 90 2.86 -1.73 -4.77
CA VAL A 90 2.74 -2.66 -3.64
C VAL A 90 4.05 -3.43 -3.44
N GLY A 91 4.71 -3.85 -4.52
CA GLY A 91 6.03 -4.47 -4.47
C GLY A 91 7.09 -3.54 -3.90
N ASP A 92 7.17 -2.32 -4.40
CA ASP A 92 8.12 -1.29 -3.93
C ASP A 92 7.97 -1.04 -2.42
N TYR A 93 6.74 -1.01 -1.93
CA TYR A 93 6.47 -0.87 -0.50
C TYR A 93 6.97 -2.07 0.31
N VAL A 94 6.79 -3.31 -0.17
CA VAL A 94 7.30 -4.50 0.51
C VAL A 94 8.84 -4.53 0.51
N GLU A 95 9.49 -4.04 -0.57
CA GLU A 95 10.95 -3.86 -0.61
C GLU A 95 11.41 -2.81 0.40
N GLU A 96 10.68 -1.69 0.53
CA GLU A 96 10.96 -0.68 1.55
C GLU A 96 10.84 -1.25 2.96
N LEU A 97 9.78 -2.01 3.26
CA LEU A 97 9.65 -2.73 4.53
C LEU A 97 10.85 -3.64 4.77
N GLY A 98 11.28 -4.41 3.77
CA GLY A 98 12.46 -5.27 3.86
C GLY A 98 13.73 -4.47 4.15
N SER A 99 13.94 -3.36 3.46
CA SER A 99 15.09 -2.48 3.65
C SER A 99 15.14 -1.87 5.06
N LYS A 100 13.97 -1.60 5.63
CA LYS A 100 13.81 -0.92 6.93
C LYS A 100 13.88 -1.89 8.11
N TYR A 101 13.38 -3.12 7.96
CA TYR A 101 13.14 -4.04 9.07
C TYR A 101 13.89 -5.38 8.97
N ASN A 102 14.53 -5.71 7.85
CA ASN A 102 15.38 -6.90 7.78
C ASN A 102 16.63 -6.71 8.62
N THR A 103 16.92 -7.70 9.44
CA THR A 103 18.13 -7.73 10.29
C THR A 103 19.11 -8.82 9.89
N MET A 104 18.71 -9.77 9.04
CA MET A 104 19.60 -10.82 8.55
C MET A 104 20.80 -10.24 7.81
N GLY A 105 22.00 -10.66 8.22
CA GLY A 105 23.26 -10.18 7.64
C GLY A 105 23.67 -8.76 8.05
N ALA A 106 22.92 -8.10 8.95
CA ALA A 106 23.28 -6.78 9.42
C ALA A 106 24.56 -6.82 10.26
N SER A 107 25.35 -5.74 10.16
CA SER A 107 26.57 -5.55 10.96
C SER A 107 26.22 -5.01 12.36
N ARG A 108 26.91 -5.53 13.39
CA ARG A 108 26.72 -5.17 14.79
C ARG A 108 28.04 -4.93 15.50
N ASP A 109 28.10 -3.88 16.28
CA ASP A 109 29.20 -3.66 17.20
C ASP A 109 28.96 -4.43 18.50
N PHE A 110 29.90 -5.25 18.88
CA PHE A 110 29.85 -6.09 20.07
C PHE A 110 31.06 -5.84 20.93
N THR A 111 30.85 -5.77 22.25
CA THR A 111 31.94 -5.70 23.22
C THR A 111 32.12 -7.07 23.86
N THR A 112 33.26 -7.68 23.64
CA THR A 112 33.58 -8.99 24.21
C THR A 112 33.65 -8.95 25.73
N SER A 113 33.61 -10.11 26.39
CA SER A 113 33.82 -10.23 27.85
C SER A 113 35.19 -9.74 28.32
N TYR A 114 36.15 -9.58 27.43
CA TYR A 114 37.49 -9.02 27.68
C TYR A 114 37.56 -7.51 27.45
N GLY A 115 36.45 -6.88 27.09
CA GLY A 115 36.35 -5.43 26.82
C GLY A 115 36.78 -4.99 25.43
N GLU A 116 37.08 -5.92 24.52
CA GLU A 116 37.41 -5.60 23.14
C GLU A 116 36.16 -5.31 22.34
N LYS A 117 36.18 -4.25 21.53
CA LYS A 117 35.11 -3.93 20.59
C LYS A 117 35.39 -4.62 19.26
N ILE A 118 34.49 -5.49 18.87
CA ILE A 118 34.52 -6.15 17.56
C ILE A 118 33.27 -5.78 16.77
N ASN A 119 33.37 -5.77 15.45
CA ASN A 119 32.21 -5.65 14.56
C ASN A 119 31.84 -7.03 14.04
N ALA A 120 30.70 -7.55 14.49
CA ALA A 120 30.15 -8.79 13.98
C ALA A 120 29.32 -8.47 12.73
N TYR A 121 29.68 -9.05 11.59
CA TYR A 121 29.05 -8.80 10.31
C TYR A 121 28.79 -10.07 9.52
N GLY A 122 27.82 -9.99 8.63
CA GLY A 122 27.48 -11.09 7.73
C GLY A 122 26.69 -12.21 8.40
N GLY A 123 26.77 -13.38 7.81
CA GLY A 123 26.05 -14.55 8.27
C GLY A 123 24.56 -14.55 7.87
N ASN A 124 23.87 -15.56 8.35
CA ASN A 124 22.46 -15.81 8.04
C ASN A 124 21.54 -15.65 9.25
N TYR A 125 22.06 -15.08 10.35
CA TYR A 125 21.26 -14.80 11.53
C TYR A 125 20.47 -13.51 11.36
N GLY A 126 19.23 -13.51 11.82
CA GLY A 126 18.35 -12.34 11.78
C GLY A 126 16.99 -12.65 11.19
N TRP A 127 16.24 -11.60 10.99
CA TRP A 127 14.89 -11.63 10.41
C TRP A 127 14.95 -11.13 8.97
N LYS A 128 14.25 -11.84 8.06
CA LYS A 128 14.16 -11.44 6.66
C LYS A 128 12.74 -11.66 6.15
N ILE A 129 12.11 -10.59 5.72
CA ILE A 129 10.78 -10.63 5.08
C ILE A 129 10.87 -11.44 3.78
N TYR A 130 9.88 -12.31 3.57
CA TYR A 130 9.74 -13.07 2.33
C TYR A 130 8.96 -12.23 1.33
N PHE A 131 9.68 -11.52 0.45
CA PHE A 131 9.09 -10.57 -0.49
C PHE A 131 7.86 -11.11 -1.23
N ASP A 132 7.99 -12.23 -1.96
CA ASP A 132 6.91 -12.74 -2.81
C ASP A 132 5.65 -13.11 -2.00
N LYS A 133 5.84 -13.79 -0.86
CA LYS A 133 4.70 -14.19 -0.01
C LYS A 133 4.07 -13.01 0.69
N GLU A 134 4.88 -12.06 1.12
CA GLU A 134 4.34 -10.87 1.77
C GLU A 134 3.56 -10.00 0.79
N LYS A 135 4.09 -9.80 -0.41
CA LYS A 135 3.41 -9.09 -1.49
C LYS A 135 2.07 -9.73 -1.83
N GLU A 136 2.05 -11.06 -2.07
CA GLU A 136 0.81 -11.81 -2.34
C GLU A 136 -0.20 -11.66 -1.21
N LYS A 137 0.24 -11.78 0.04
CA LYS A 137 -0.62 -11.67 1.21
C LYS A 137 -1.16 -10.25 1.40
N LEU A 138 -0.34 -9.24 1.16
CA LEU A 138 -0.75 -7.84 1.23
C LEU A 138 -1.81 -7.54 0.17
N LEU A 139 -1.57 -7.90 -1.10
CA LEU A 139 -2.55 -7.76 -2.18
C LEU A 139 -3.88 -8.41 -1.82
N LYS A 140 -3.85 -9.65 -1.33
CA LYS A 140 -5.04 -10.39 -0.92
C LYS A 140 -5.79 -9.74 0.26
N ASN A 141 -5.08 -9.11 1.19
CA ASN A 141 -5.71 -8.37 2.27
C ASN A 141 -6.41 -7.10 1.74
N LEU A 142 -5.76 -6.37 0.83
CA LEU A 142 -6.31 -5.18 0.18
C LEU A 142 -7.55 -5.52 -0.66
N GLU A 143 -7.49 -6.55 -1.48
CA GLU A 143 -8.61 -7.05 -2.29
C GLU A 143 -9.84 -7.42 -1.45
N ASN A 144 -9.62 -7.87 -0.22
CA ASN A 144 -10.69 -8.26 0.70
C ASN A 144 -11.13 -7.13 1.66
N GLY A 145 -10.58 -5.93 1.57
CA GLY A 145 -10.90 -4.81 2.46
C GLY A 145 -10.59 -5.14 3.93
N LYS A 146 -9.45 -5.81 4.20
CA LYS A 146 -9.13 -6.32 5.54
C LYS A 146 -8.62 -5.24 6.47
N THR A 147 -9.10 -5.28 7.73
CA THR A 147 -8.45 -4.62 8.86
C THR A 147 -7.80 -5.70 9.71
N VAL A 148 -6.47 -5.68 9.82
CA VAL A 148 -5.71 -6.73 10.51
C VAL A 148 -4.39 -6.21 11.05
N THR A 149 -4.02 -6.66 12.25
CA THR A 149 -2.67 -6.53 12.80
C THR A 149 -1.98 -7.87 12.71
N ARG A 150 -0.79 -7.92 12.12
CA ARG A 150 -0.04 -9.16 11.91
C ARG A 150 1.44 -8.91 11.73
N GLU A 151 2.24 -9.93 11.92
CA GLU A 151 3.62 -9.94 11.46
C GLU A 151 3.71 -10.07 9.93
N PRO A 152 4.79 -9.58 9.30
CA PRO A 152 5.12 -9.93 7.92
C PRO A 152 5.34 -11.44 7.74
N GLU A 153 5.26 -11.90 6.50
CA GLU A 153 5.74 -13.24 6.15
C GLU A 153 7.27 -13.23 6.10
N TYR A 154 7.90 -14.11 6.87
CA TYR A 154 9.36 -14.19 6.95
C TYR A 154 9.91 -15.40 6.21
N SER A 155 11.04 -15.21 5.52
CA SER A 155 11.86 -16.30 4.98
C SER A 155 12.87 -16.81 5.99
N TYR A 156 13.29 -15.95 6.91
CA TYR A 156 14.18 -16.27 8.03
C TYR A 156 13.72 -15.56 9.29
N THR A 157 13.83 -16.25 10.41
CA THR A 157 13.53 -15.72 11.74
C THR A 157 14.70 -16.00 12.70
N ALA A 158 14.94 -15.08 13.62
CA ALA A 158 15.91 -15.24 14.70
C ALA A 158 15.21 -15.61 16.02
N VAL A 159 15.97 -16.10 16.99
CA VAL A 159 15.45 -16.48 18.31
C VAL A 159 15.06 -15.25 19.13
N CYS A 160 15.85 -14.17 19.02
CA CYS A 160 15.65 -12.92 19.76
C CYS A 160 15.16 -11.80 18.85
N ARG A 161 14.30 -10.96 19.39
CA ARG A 161 13.78 -9.75 18.74
C ARG A 161 13.60 -8.63 19.78
N ASN A 162 14.71 -8.17 20.35
CA ASN A 162 14.67 -7.07 21.35
C ASN A 162 14.66 -5.71 20.68
N SER A 163 15.51 -5.53 19.68
CA SER A 163 15.48 -4.44 18.71
C SER A 163 16.04 -4.96 17.41
N ALA A 164 15.73 -4.30 16.30
CA ALA A 164 16.24 -4.70 14.98
C ALA A 164 17.80 -4.81 14.94
N ARG A 165 18.48 -4.21 15.89
CA ARG A 165 19.95 -4.13 15.92
C ARG A 165 20.65 -4.92 17.02
N ASP A 166 19.93 -5.41 18.00
CA ASP A 166 20.52 -6.08 19.19
C ASP A 166 20.41 -7.61 19.12
N ASP A 167 19.60 -8.16 18.22
CA ASP A 167 19.37 -9.59 18.03
C ASP A 167 20.66 -10.43 17.93
N ILE A 168 21.67 -9.92 17.22
CA ILE A 168 22.92 -10.64 16.99
C ILE A 168 23.81 -10.62 18.23
N GLY A 169 23.77 -9.52 19.00
CA GLY A 169 24.57 -9.37 20.22
C GLY A 169 24.21 -10.43 21.25
N ASP A 170 22.93 -10.61 21.52
CA ASP A 170 22.42 -11.55 22.49
C ASP A 170 22.74 -13.00 22.11
N SER A 171 22.57 -13.36 20.82
CA SER A 171 22.88 -14.69 20.33
C SER A 171 24.38 -15.01 20.31
N TYR A 172 25.24 -14.02 20.10
CA TYR A 172 26.69 -14.20 20.16
C TYR A 172 27.18 -14.52 21.58
N VAL A 173 26.54 -13.97 22.59
CA VAL A 173 26.83 -14.27 24.00
C VAL A 173 26.45 -15.69 24.36
N GLU A 174 25.29 -16.18 23.93
CA GLU A 174 24.86 -17.56 24.19
C GLU A 174 25.76 -18.60 23.51
N ILE A 175 26.15 -18.37 22.25
CA ILE A 175 27.06 -19.28 21.53
C ILE A 175 28.46 -19.30 22.16
N SER A 176 28.94 -18.15 22.65
CA SER A 176 30.29 -18.07 23.31
C SER A 176 30.31 -18.81 24.63
N ILE A 177 29.25 -18.83 25.40
CA ILE A 177 29.12 -19.56 26.65
C ILE A 177 29.05 -21.06 26.41
N SER A 178 28.31 -21.52 25.41
CA SER A 178 28.17 -22.95 25.10
C SER A 178 29.42 -23.64 24.57
N ASN A 179 30.37 -22.86 24.04
CA ASN A 179 31.65 -23.40 23.54
C ASN A 179 32.80 -23.39 24.58
N GLN A 180 32.52 -22.99 25.81
CA GLN A 180 33.50 -22.97 26.92
C GLN A 180 33.31 -24.12 27.94
N GLU A 181 32.31 -24.99 27.72
CA GLU A 181 32.15 -26.26 28.42
C GLU A 181 32.74 -27.42 27.59
#